data_e4521aae236d4bd9f1de1bb6b55e9955
#
_entry.id   e4521aae236d4bd9f1de1bb6b55e9955
#
_cell.length_a   1.000
_cell.length_b   1.000
_cell.length_c   1.000
_cell.angle_alpha   90.00
_cell.angle_beta   90.00
_cell.angle_gamma   90.00
#
_symmetry.space_group_name_H-M   'P 1'
#
loop_
_entity.id
_entity.type
_entity.pdbx_description
1 polymer ?
#
loop_
_entity_poly.entity_id
_entity_poly.type
_entity_poly.pdbx_seq_one_letter_code
_entity_poly.pdbx_strand_id
1 'polypeptide(L)'
;MAKTINIFIRPGLLLLVVFYSFALTAQPPAGYYNAAAGLEGEQLKTALYNIIKDHQVQSYDYLWTAFQTTDKQANGQVWDMYSNCGFTFVTNQCGNYSNECDCYNREHSFPKSWFNDVAPMNTDLFHLVPTDGKVNGMRSNYPFGTVASPTYTSGNGCKLGPCSYPGYTGIVFEPIDNYKGDFARNYFYMATRYENVIAGWYSNSTEADAVLQNNSFPVFESWFLNLLGEWHTNDPVSQKEIDRNNAMYAIQSNRNPFIDHPEYVYQVWGVGPAPVLPEPENYPTSFSAHNIHLQWSDATGPTLPDGYLIRMSDESFGAITAPQDGTLYTGPTDFTVPYGSEELWITNLNPNTTYYFKLYGFTGSGTGINYKTDGEVPEVEQKTGM
;
A
#
# COMPACT_ATOMS: atom_id res chain seq x y z
N MET A 1 14.71 -74.72 -43.60
CA MET A 1 15.48 -73.46 -43.60
C MET A 1 14.54 -72.35 -43.14
N ALA A 2 14.56 -71.96 -41.88
CA ALA A 2 13.78 -70.87 -41.32
C ALA A 2 14.61 -69.61 -41.38
N LYS A 3 14.13 -68.54 -42.02
CA LYS A 3 14.73 -67.19 -42.03
C LYS A 3 14.22 -66.40 -40.82
N THR A 4 15.12 -66.10 -39.91
CA THR A 4 14.88 -65.18 -38.78
C THR A 4 14.95 -63.74 -39.31
N ILE A 5 13.86 -62.96 -39.11
CA ILE A 5 13.79 -61.52 -39.39
C ILE A 5 14.08 -60.80 -38.10
N ASN A 6 15.19 -60.06 -38.03
CA ASN A 6 15.53 -59.15 -36.92
C ASN A 6 14.87 -57.80 -37.18
N ILE A 7 13.91 -57.44 -36.31
CA ILE A 7 13.29 -56.12 -36.31
C ILE A 7 14.10 -55.24 -35.37
N PHE A 8 14.80 -54.22 -35.91
CA PHE A 8 15.46 -53.16 -35.17
C PHE A 8 14.41 -52.11 -34.78
N ILE A 9 14.06 -52.06 -33.48
CA ILE A 9 13.26 -50.98 -32.92
C ILE A 9 14.20 -49.80 -32.60
N ARG A 10 14.05 -48.69 -33.32
CA ARG A 10 14.73 -47.41 -33.00
C ARG A 10 14.06 -46.80 -31.78
N PRO A 11 14.81 -46.34 -30.75
CA PRO A 11 14.21 -45.60 -29.65
C PRO A 11 13.77 -44.21 -30.14
N GLY A 12 12.44 -43.99 -30.15
CA GLY A 12 11.88 -42.68 -30.41
C GLY A 12 12.22 -41.76 -29.22
N LEU A 13 12.88 -40.63 -29.55
CA LEU A 13 13.16 -39.53 -28.57
C LEU A 13 11.79 -38.89 -28.24
N LEU A 14 11.28 -39.13 -27.04
CA LEU A 14 10.09 -38.47 -26.53
C LEU A 14 10.49 -37.07 -26.10
N LEU A 15 10.19 -36.07 -26.95
CA LEU A 15 10.41 -34.66 -26.63
C LEU A 15 9.34 -34.23 -25.60
N LEU A 16 9.71 -34.14 -24.32
CA LEU A 16 8.86 -33.61 -23.27
C LEU A 16 8.78 -32.09 -23.43
N VAL A 17 7.72 -31.59 -24.08
CA VAL A 17 7.45 -30.15 -24.15
C VAL A 17 6.85 -29.73 -22.81
N VAL A 18 7.65 -29.15 -21.94
CA VAL A 18 7.19 -28.52 -20.69
C VAL A 18 6.59 -27.16 -21.05
N PHE A 19 5.26 -27.09 -21.08
CA PHE A 19 4.56 -25.81 -21.15
C PHE A 19 4.69 -25.11 -19.79
N TYR A 20 5.57 -24.13 -19.70
CA TYR A 20 5.51 -23.14 -18.63
C TYR A 20 4.31 -22.25 -18.89
N SER A 21 3.22 -22.50 -18.16
CA SER A 21 2.14 -21.52 -18.03
C SER A 21 2.68 -20.34 -17.25
N PHE A 22 3.18 -19.30 -17.93
CA PHE A 22 3.29 -18.00 -17.30
C PHE A 22 1.87 -17.56 -17.00
N ALA A 23 1.47 -17.54 -15.74
CA ALA A 23 0.35 -16.75 -15.30
C ALA A 23 0.71 -15.30 -15.67
N LEU A 24 0.14 -14.78 -16.74
CA LEU A 24 0.14 -13.37 -17.03
C LEU A 24 -0.67 -12.71 -15.90
N THR A 25 0.00 -12.30 -14.83
CA THR A 25 -0.58 -11.35 -13.90
C THR A 25 -0.88 -10.10 -14.73
N ALA A 26 -2.15 -9.76 -14.90
CA ALA A 26 -2.51 -8.59 -15.67
C ALA A 26 -1.99 -7.37 -14.93
N GLN A 27 -0.90 -6.82 -15.39
CA GLN A 27 -0.28 -5.58 -14.92
C GLN A 27 -1.03 -4.39 -15.54
N PRO A 28 -0.98 -3.19 -14.92
CA PRO A 28 -1.46 -2.00 -15.60
C PRO A 28 -0.81 -1.86 -16.97
N PRO A 29 -1.54 -1.33 -17.98
CA PRO A 29 -0.95 -1.08 -19.29
C PRO A 29 0.33 -0.28 -19.20
N ALA A 30 1.31 -0.56 -20.06
CA ALA A 30 2.57 0.16 -20.08
C ALA A 30 2.32 1.68 -20.17
N GLY A 31 2.90 2.43 -19.25
CA GLY A 31 2.74 3.89 -19.18
C GLY A 31 1.43 4.39 -18.57
N TYR A 32 0.58 3.51 -18.02
CA TYR A 32 -0.71 3.90 -17.43
C TYR A 32 -0.57 5.00 -16.36
N TYR A 33 0.48 4.96 -15.54
CA TYR A 33 0.76 5.91 -14.49
C TYR A 33 1.87 6.93 -14.81
N ASN A 34 2.33 7.06 -16.06
CA ASN A 34 3.43 7.98 -16.40
C ASN A 34 3.18 9.43 -15.97
N ALA A 35 1.92 9.89 -16.00
CA ALA A 35 1.57 11.26 -15.59
C ALA A 35 1.66 11.48 -14.07
N ALA A 36 1.80 10.43 -13.28
CA ALA A 36 1.93 10.47 -11.82
C ALA A 36 3.40 10.41 -11.35
N ALA A 37 4.34 10.10 -12.26
CA ALA A 37 5.73 9.87 -11.91
C ALA A 37 6.40 11.11 -11.29
N GLY A 38 7.04 10.94 -10.12
CA GLY A 38 7.77 11.99 -9.42
C GLY A 38 6.90 13.05 -8.76
N LEU A 39 5.58 12.85 -8.67
CA LEU A 39 4.65 13.75 -7.99
C LEU A 39 4.35 13.25 -6.58
N GLU A 40 3.99 14.18 -5.68
CA GLU A 40 3.61 13.89 -4.30
C GLU A 40 2.41 14.75 -3.86
N GLY A 41 1.80 14.41 -2.73
CA GLY A 41 0.71 15.16 -2.11
C GLY A 41 -0.48 15.36 -3.02
N GLU A 42 -1.04 16.56 -2.97
CA GLU A 42 -2.21 16.95 -3.77
C GLU A 42 -1.94 16.84 -5.28
N GLN A 43 -0.72 17.14 -5.73
CA GLN A 43 -0.35 17.05 -7.15
C GLN A 43 -0.41 15.60 -7.66
N LEU A 44 0.10 14.65 -6.89
CA LEU A 44 -0.01 13.23 -7.22
C LEU A 44 -1.46 12.78 -7.23
N LYS A 45 -2.25 13.16 -6.22
CA LYS A 45 -3.68 12.82 -6.14
C LYS A 45 -4.44 13.31 -7.37
N THR A 46 -4.24 14.57 -7.79
CA THR A 46 -4.87 15.15 -8.99
C THR A 46 -4.41 14.47 -10.28
N ALA A 47 -3.13 14.09 -10.39
CA ALA A 47 -2.64 13.31 -11.53
C ALA A 47 -3.32 11.93 -11.61
N LEU A 48 -3.43 11.23 -10.49
CA LEU A 48 -4.14 9.96 -10.39
C LEU A 48 -5.64 10.12 -10.73
N TYR A 49 -6.31 11.17 -10.22
CA TYR A 49 -7.67 11.50 -10.61
C TYR A 49 -7.80 11.61 -12.13
N ASN A 50 -6.93 12.36 -12.80
CA ASN A 50 -6.97 12.53 -14.24
C ASN A 50 -6.75 11.23 -15.03
N ILE A 51 -6.01 10.27 -14.48
CA ILE A 51 -5.80 8.94 -15.07
C ILE A 51 -7.06 8.07 -14.95
N ILE A 52 -7.78 8.13 -13.80
CA ILE A 52 -8.83 7.15 -13.47
C ILE A 52 -10.26 7.69 -13.59
N LYS A 53 -10.46 8.99 -13.87
CA LYS A 53 -11.78 9.66 -13.82
C LYS A 53 -12.78 9.20 -14.88
N ASP A 54 -12.31 8.77 -16.03
CA ASP A 54 -13.15 8.49 -17.21
C ASP A 54 -13.46 6.99 -17.33
N HIS A 55 -13.97 6.37 -16.25
CA HIS A 55 -14.34 4.97 -16.26
C HIS A 55 -15.68 4.71 -16.98
N GLN A 56 -15.86 3.49 -17.50
CA GLN A 56 -17.12 3.04 -18.08
C GLN A 56 -18.14 2.77 -16.98
N VAL A 57 -19.18 3.61 -16.93
CA VAL A 57 -20.26 3.50 -15.94
C VAL A 57 -21.12 2.29 -16.23
N GLN A 58 -21.35 1.46 -15.23
CA GLN A 58 -22.19 0.27 -15.34
C GLN A 58 -23.63 0.56 -14.86
N SER A 59 -24.59 -0.32 -15.23
CA SER A 59 -25.91 -0.26 -14.63
C SER A 59 -25.93 -0.94 -13.26
N TYR A 60 -26.83 -0.50 -12.39
CA TYR A 60 -26.96 -1.09 -11.05
C TYR A 60 -27.29 -2.60 -11.08
N ASP A 61 -28.08 -3.04 -12.08
CA ASP A 61 -28.38 -4.45 -12.24
C ASP A 61 -27.20 -5.28 -12.77
N TYR A 62 -26.31 -4.66 -13.55
CA TYR A 62 -25.12 -5.33 -14.06
C TYR A 62 -24.14 -5.73 -12.95
N LEU A 63 -24.17 -5.04 -11.80
CA LEU A 63 -23.30 -5.38 -10.65
C LEU A 63 -23.41 -6.85 -10.23
N TRP A 64 -24.60 -7.45 -10.31
CA TRP A 64 -24.79 -8.87 -10.03
C TRP A 64 -23.98 -9.78 -10.96
N THR A 65 -23.85 -9.38 -12.23
CA THR A 65 -23.05 -10.10 -13.22
C THR A 65 -21.56 -9.85 -13.01
N ALA A 66 -21.20 -8.61 -12.71
CA ALA A 66 -19.80 -8.24 -12.46
C ALA A 66 -19.19 -9.05 -11.31
N PHE A 67 -19.89 -9.21 -10.20
CA PHE A 67 -19.44 -9.97 -9.03
C PHE A 67 -19.07 -11.42 -9.33
N GLN A 68 -19.68 -12.03 -10.35
CA GLN A 68 -19.35 -13.39 -10.78
C GLN A 68 -17.92 -13.52 -11.32
N THR A 69 -17.29 -12.39 -11.63
CA THR A 69 -15.91 -12.33 -12.12
C THR A 69 -15.00 -11.63 -11.12
N THR A 70 -15.46 -10.54 -10.52
CA THR A 70 -14.64 -9.71 -9.64
C THR A 70 -14.52 -10.23 -8.22
N ASP A 71 -15.55 -10.97 -7.73
CA ASP A 71 -15.68 -11.36 -6.34
C ASP A 71 -16.04 -12.85 -6.17
N LYS A 72 -15.39 -13.72 -6.97
CA LYS A 72 -15.58 -15.16 -6.95
C LYS A 72 -14.41 -15.88 -6.28
N GLN A 73 -14.70 -16.71 -5.28
CA GLN A 73 -13.74 -17.61 -4.66
C GLN A 73 -13.34 -18.76 -5.58
N ALA A 74 -12.21 -19.42 -5.30
CA ALA A 74 -11.72 -20.57 -6.05
C ALA A 74 -12.72 -21.75 -6.09
N ASN A 75 -13.56 -21.90 -5.05
CA ASN A 75 -14.63 -22.91 -4.98
C ASN A 75 -15.89 -22.52 -5.78
N GLY A 76 -15.91 -21.34 -6.43
CA GLY A 76 -17.03 -20.83 -7.22
C GLY A 76 -18.08 -20.04 -6.43
N GLN A 77 -17.95 -19.95 -5.11
CA GLN A 77 -18.84 -19.17 -4.25
C GLN A 77 -18.56 -17.66 -4.30
N VAL A 78 -19.51 -16.88 -3.81
CA VAL A 78 -19.38 -15.44 -3.61
C VAL A 78 -18.28 -15.16 -2.57
N TRP A 79 -17.42 -14.19 -2.82
CA TRP A 79 -16.46 -13.71 -1.87
C TRP A 79 -17.13 -12.70 -0.94
N ASP A 80 -17.78 -13.18 0.10
CA ASP A 80 -18.40 -12.35 1.12
C ASP A 80 -17.36 -11.92 2.16
N MET A 81 -17.22 -10.61 2.36
CA MET A 81 -16.24 -10.03 3.29
C MET A 81 -16.81 -9.81 4.69
N TYR A 82 -18.13 -9.99 4.90
CA TYR A 82 -18.81 -9.68 6.16
C TYR A 82 -19.29 -10.91 6.92
N SER A 83 -19.32 -12.08 6.30
CA SER A 83 -19.73 -13.32 6.96
C SER A 83 -18.92 -14.53 6.49
N ASN A 84 -19.16 -15.69 7.13
CA ASN A 84 -18.63 -16.99 6.71
C ASN A 84 -19.65 -17.78 5.88
N CYS A 85 -20.68 -17.14 5.33
CA CYS A 85 -21.74 -17.82 4.59
C CYS A 85 -21.29 -18.21 3.19
N GLY A 86 -21.59 -19.44 2.80
CA GLY A 86 -21.25 -19.98 1.48
C GLY A 86 -22.30 -19.63 0.44
N PHE A 87 -22.37 -18.38 -0.02
CA PHE A 87 -23.35 -17.96 -1.03
C PHE A 87 -23.01 -18.42 -2.44
N THR A 88 -24.05 -18.81 -3.17
CA THR A 88 -23.98 -19.14 -4.59
C THR A 88 -24.52 -17.98 -5.43
N PHE A 89 -23.77 -17.58 -6.46
CA PHE A 89 -24.21 -16.53 -7.39
C PHE A 89 -25.58 -16.83 -7.99
N VAL A 90 -26.36 -15.79 -8.25
CA VAL A 90 -27.73 -15.80 -8.76
C VAL A 90 -28.73 -16.35 -7.74
N THR A 91 -28.47 -17.53 -7.15
CA THR A 91 -29.37 -18.22 -6.23
C THR A 91 -29.62 -17.49 -4.92
N ASN A 92 -28.55 -16.93 -4.34
CA ASN A 92 -28.62 -16.28 -3.02
C ASN A 92 -28.64 -14.74 -3.09
N GLN A 93 -28.93 -14.16 -4.24
CA GLN A 93 -29.16 -12.71 -4.36
C GLN A 93 -30.41 -12.31 -3.59
N CYS A 94 -30.35 -11.20 -2.86
CA CYS A 94 -31.51 -10.73 -2.11
C CYS A 94 -31.75 -9.23 -2.13
N GLY A 95 -33.00 -8.85 -1.79
CA GLY A 95 -33.40 -7.54 -1.33
C GLY A 95 -33.93 -7.56 0.12
N ASN A 96 -34.34 -8.75 0.62
CA ASN A 96 -34.88 -8.94 1.97
C ASN A 96 -34.13 -10.04 2.72
N TYR A 97 -33.83 -9.81 3.98
CA TYR A 97 -33.17 -10.73 4.88
C TYR A 97 -33.70 -10.56 6.32
N SER A 98 -33.58 -11.56 7.13
CA SER A 98 -33.88 -11.52 8.55
C SER A 98 -32.66 -11.93 9.39
N ASN A 99 -31.90 -12.90 8.91
CA ASN A 99 -30.75 -13.46 9.60
C ASN A 99 -29.50 -13.42 8.72
N GLU A 100 -28.33 -13.61 9.32
CA GLU A 100 -27.11 -13.90 8.59
C GLU A 100 -27.30 -15.20 7.78
N CYS A 101 -26.63 -15.29 6.65
CA CYS A 101 -26.72 -16.38 5.70
C CYS A 101 -28.04 -16.54 4.93
N ASP A 102 -28.99 -15.63 5.09
CA ASP A 102 -30.20 -15.67 4.25
C ASP A 102 -29.87 -15.39 2.78
N CYS A 103 -29.06 -14.36 2.51
CA CYS A 103 -28.68 -13.97 1.16
C CYS A 103 -27.58 -12.89 1.16
N TYR A 104 -26.96 -12.66 -0.02
CA TYR A 104 -26.01 -11.57 -0.19
C TYR A 104 -26.60 -10.42 -1.01
N ASN A 105 -26.13 -9.20 -0.73
CA ASN A 105 -26.52 -8.01 -1.47
C ASN A 105 -25.30 -7.21 -1.94
N ARG A 106 -25.53 -6.01 -2.48
CA ARG A 106 -24.52 -5.07 -3.00
C ARG A 106 -24.18 -4.07 -1.91
N GLU A 107 -23.07 -4.28 -1.22
CA GLU A 107 -22.54 -3.36 -0.22
C GLU A 107 -21.79 -2.21 -0.88
N HIS A 108 -22.13 -0.99 -0.48
CA HIS A 108 -21.34 0.20 -0.76
C HIS A 108 -20.40 0.44 0.42
N SER A 109 -19.16 -0.05 0.34
CA SER A 109 -18.19 0.11 1.43
C SER A 109 -17.94 1.58 1.76
N PHE A 110 -17.96 2.47 0.76
CA PHE A 110 -18.17 3.90 0.94
C PHE A 110 -19.68 4.17 0.85
N PRO A 111 -20.36 4.54 1.97
CA PRO A 111 -21.82 4.54 2.04
C PRO A 111 -22.48 5.40 0.98
N LYS A 112 -23.49 4.86 0.30
CA LYS A 112 -24.20 5.56 -0.77
C LYS A 112 -24.92 6.83 -0.31
N SER A 113 -25.35 6.88 0.95
CA SER A 113 -25.93 8.08 1.55
C SER A 113 -24.96 9.26 1.63
N TRP A 114 -23.65 8.99 1.68
CA TRP A 114 -22.64 10.04 1.73
C TRP A 114 -22.50 10.81 0.42
N PHE A 115 -22.87 10.21 -0.70
CA PHE A 115 -22.91 10.85 -2.03
C PHE A 115 -24.32 10.90 -2.65
N ASN A 116 -25.36 10.81 -1.79
CA ASN A 116 -26.77 10.89 -2.19
C ASN A 116 -27.24 9.84 -3.22
N ASP A 117 -26.61 8.66 -3.25
CA ASP A 117 -26.93 7.53 -4.13
C ASP A 117 -26.91 7.90 -5.64
N VAL A 118 -26.12 8.90 -6.03
CA VAL A 118 -26.07 9.36 -7.44
C VAL A 118 -25.02 8.63 -8.26
N ALA A 119 -25.28 8.54 -9.58
CA ALA A 119 -24.32 8.05 -10.54
C ALA A 119 -23.19 9.08 -10.78
N PRO A 120 -21.97 8.64 -11.15
CA PRO A 120 -21.55 7.26 -11.40
C PRO A 120 -21.15 6.47 -10.14
N MET A 121 -21.10 7.13 -8.96
CA MET A 121 -20.62 6.55 -7.72
C MET A 121 -21.37 5.28 -7.31
N ASN A 122 -22.70 5.28 -7.45
CA ASN A 122 -23.53 4.16 -6.99
C ASN A 122 -23.37 2.86 -7.78
N THR A 123 -22.57 2.87 -8.85
CA THR A 123 -22.27 1.68 -9.65
C THR A 123 -20.78 1.45 -9.88
N ASP A 124 -19.92 2.22 -9.19
CA ASP A 124 -18.46 2.05 -9.29
C ASP A 124 -18.01 0.83 -8.50
N LEU A 125 -17.53 -0.18 -9.22
CA LEU A 125 -17.17 -1.49 -8.66
C LEU A 125 -16.05 -1.42 -7.60
N PHE A 126 -15.20 -0.39 -7.61
CA PHE A 126 -14.07 -0.33 -6.68
C PHE A 126 -14.45 -0.14 -5.22
N HIS A 127 -15.65 0.31 -4.93
CA HIS A 127 -16.15 0.36 -3.55
C HIS A 127 -17.40 -0.49 -3.32
N LEU A 128 -17.80 -1.27 -4.34
CA LEU A 128 -18.95 -2.18 -4.28
C LEU A 128 -18.48 -3.61 -4.13
N VAL A 129 -18.95 -4.30 -3.10
CA VAL A 129 -18.64 -5.69 -2.82
C VAL A 129 -19.90 -6.48 -2.49
N PRO A 130 -19.98 -7.78 -2.85
CA PRO A 130 -21.08 -8.63 -2.39
C PRO A 130 -20.83 -8.98 -0.91
N THR A 131 -21.84 -8.79 -0.07
CA THR A 131 -21.77 -9.13 1.35
C THR A 131 -23.07 -9.70 1.86
N ASP A 132 -23.00 -10.42 2.99
CA ASP A 132 -24.20 -10.84 3.72
C ASP A 132 -25.17 -9.67 3.93
N GLY A 133 -26.45 -9.86 3.55
CA GLY A 133 -27.46 -8.83 3.59
C GLY A 133 -27.75 -8.34 5.00
N LYS A 134 -27.79 -9.26 6.01
CA LYS A 134 -28.05 -8.90 7.40
C LYS A 134 -26.90 -8.09 7.97
N VAL A 135 -25.66 -8.51 7.76
CA VAL A 135 -24.48 -7.80 8.27
C VAL A 135 -24.34 -6.42 7.62
N ASN A 136 -24.57 -6.32 6.31
CA ASN A 136 -24.67 -5.05 5.60
C ASN A 136 -25.76 -4.13 6.21
N GLY A 137 -26.93 -4.68 6.49
CA GLY A 137 -27.99 -3.94 7.18
C GLY A 137 -27.59 -3.47 8.58
N MET A 138 -26.82 -4.24 9.34
CA MET A 138 -26.29 -3.84 10.64
C MET A 138 -25.21 -2.75 10.50
N ARG A 139 -24.35 -2.85 9.48
CA ARG A 139 -23.37 -1.82 9.16
C ARG A 139 -24.01 -0.49 8.80
N SER A 140 -25.14 -0.52 8.08
CA SER A 140 -25.87 0.70 7.68
C SER A 140 -24.94 1.70 6.94
N ASN A 141 -24.93 2.97 7.36
CA ASN A 141 -24.04 4.02 6.85
C ASN A 141 -22.96 4.44 7.87
N TYR A 142 -22.75 3.66 8.91
CA TYR A 142 -21.73 3.97 9.90
C TYR A 142 -20.33 3.95 9.29
N PRO A 143 -19.42 4.84 9.75
CA PRO A 143 -18.02 4.79 9.35
C PRO A 143 -17.37 3.46 9.71
N PHE A 144 -16.29 3.12 9.05
CA PHE A 144 -15.38 2.12 9.54
C PHE A 144 -14.58 2.64 10.74
N GLY A 145 -14.17 1.72 11.63
CA GLY A 145 -13.41 2.06 12.84
C GLY A 145 -13.05 0.82 13.65
N THR A 146 -12.41 1.01 14.78
CA THR A 146 -12.08 -0.06 15.73
C THR A 146 -13.10 -0.11 16.86
N VAL A 147 -13.54 -1.31 17.26
CA VAL A 147 -14.58 -1.54 18.27
C VAL A 147 -14.05 -2.41 19.40
N ALA A 148 -13.87 -1.82 20.60
CA ALA A 148 -13.46 -2.57 21.80
C ALA A 148 -14.64 -3.28 22.50
N SER A 149 -15.85 -2.69 22.43
CA SER A 149 -17.04 -3.20 23.12
C SER A 149 -18.20 -3.31 22.12
N PRO A 150 -18.29 -4.39 21.34
CA PRO A 150 -19.29 -4.53 20.30
C PRO A 150 -20.71 -4.68 20.86
N THR A 151 -21.67 -4.01 20.22
CA THR A 151 -23.11 -4.23 20.41
C THR A 151 -23.65 -5.30 19.48
N TYR A 152 -22.92 -5.59 18.40
CA TYR A 152 -23.18 -6.67 17.46
C TYR A 152 -21.85 -7.25 16.95
N THR A 153 -21.82 -8.57 16.75
CA THR A 153 -20.70 -9.28 16.13
C THR A 153 -21.24 -10.27 15.11
N SER A 154 -20.77 -10.23 13.87
CA SER A 154 -21.17 -11.17 12.82
C SER A 154 -20.49 -12.54 12.99
N GLY A 155 -20.96 -13.53 12.25
CA GLY A 155 -20.45 -14.90 12.30
C GLY A 155 -18.96 -15.03 11.91
N ASN A 156 -18.38 -14.11 11.13
CA ASN A 156 -16.97 -14.09 10.83
C ASN A 156 -16.14 -13.18 11.77
N GLY A 157 -16.78 -12.41 12.64
CA GLY A 157 -16.11 -11.55 13.63
C GLY A 157 -16.10 -10.05 13.30
N CYS A 158 -16.80 -9.59 12.24
CA CYS A 158 -17.03 -8.16 12.06
C CYS A 158 -17.84 -7.59 13.23
N LYS A 159 -17.58 -6.36 13.64
CA LYS A 159 -18.17 -5.77 14.86
C LYS A 159 -18.85 -4.44 14.56
N LEU A 160 -19.94 -4.15 15.30
CA LEU A 160 -20.56 -2.84 15.35
C LEU A 160 -20.56 -2.37 16.81
N GLY A 161 -20.20 -1.12 17.05
CA GLY A 161 -20.20 -0.54 18.41
C GLY A 161 -19.55 0.83 18.48
N PRO A 162 -19.41 1.39 19.69
CA PRO A 162 -18.69 2.63 19.88
C PRO A 162 -17.24 2.53 19.42
N CYS A 163 -16.77 3.58 18.74
CA CYS A 163 -15.39 3.67 18.26
C CYS A 163 -14.42 3.71 19.45
N SER A 164 -13.37 2.89 19.37
CA SER A 164 -12.25 2.90 20.32
C SER A 164 -10.98 3.50 19.74
N TYR A 165 -10.98 3.88 18.46
CA TYR A 165 -9.85 4.56 17.84
C TYR A 165 -9.78 6.02 18.30
N PRO A 166 -8.58 6.56 18.63
CA PRO A 166 -8.44 7.92 19.09
C PRO A 166 -8.98 8.96 18.10
N GLY A 167 -9.70 9.96 18.59
CA GLY A 167 -10.21 11.08 17.78
C GLY A 167 -11.68 10.98 17.36
N TYR A 168 -12.35 9.84 17.59
CA TYR A 168 -13.77 9.67 17.35
C TYR A 168 -14.43 8.76 18.38
N THR A 169 -15.70 9.06 18.76
CA THR A 169 -16.44 8.31 19.79
C THR A 169 -17.84 7.84 19.34
N GLY A 170 -18.20 8.09 18.07
CA GLY A 170 -19.47 7.63 17.51
C GLY A 170 -19.49 6.12 17.24
N ILE A 171 -20.60 5.64 16.70
CA ILE A 171 -20.73 4.24 16.30
C ILE A 171 -19.95 4.00 15.00
N VAL A 172 -19.24 2.87 14.96
CA VAL A 172 -18.45 2.43 13.79
C VAL A 172 -18.65 0.95 13.53
N PHE A 173 -18.36 0.54 12.31
CA PHE A 173 -18.28 -0.87 11.93
C PHE A 173 -16.82 -1.26 11.73
N GLU A 174 -16.40 -2.36 12.34
CA GLU A 174 -15.06 -2.93 12.21
C GLU A 174 -15.11 -4.22 11.41
N PRO A 175 -14.57 -4.26 10.17
CA PRO A 175 -14.37 -5.49 9.44
C PRO A 175 -13.27 -6.34 10.10
N ILE A 176 -13.18 -7.62 9.76
CA ILE A 176 -12.07 -8.47 10.20
C ILE A 176 -10.74 -7.99 9.63
N ASP A 177 -9.65 -8.32 10.31
CA ASP A 177 -8.31 -7.81 9.97
C ASP A 177 -7.90 -8.08 8.52
N ASN A 178 -8.27 -9.23 7.97
CA ASN A 178 -7.95 -9.67 6.61
C ASN A 178 -8.54 -8.79 5.47
N TYR A 179 -9.44 -7.86 5.78
CA TYR A 179 -10.09 -6.99 4.79
C TYR A 179 -9.98 -5.50 5.13
N LYS A 180 -9.30 -5.16 6.21
CA LYS A 180 -9.13 -3.76 6.62
C LYS A 180 -8.40 -2.94 5.56
N GLY A 181 -7.32 -3.50 5.02
CA GLY A 181 -6.54 -2.88 3.95
C GLY A 181 -7.33 -2.75 2.65
N ASP A 182 -8.10 -3.80 2.27
CA ASP A 182 -9.01 -3.74 1.10
C ASP A 182 -9.95 -2.52 1.19
N PHE A 183 -10.62 -2.36 2.35
CA PHE A 183 -11.54 -1.24 2.55
C PHE A 183 -10.81 0.11 2.62
N ALA A 184 -9.64 0.18 3.23
CA ALA A 184 -8.84 1.41 3.23
C ALA A 184 -8.51 1.85 1.79
N ARG A 185 -8.06 0.94 0.94
CA ARG A 185 -7.76 1.21 -0.48
C ARG A 185 -9.00 1.56 -1.30
N ASN A 186 -10.19 1.08 -0.93
CA ASN A 186 -11.45 1.52 -1.53
C ASN A 186 -11.75 2.99 -1.18
N TYR A 187 -11.51 3.40 0.08
CA TYR A 187 -11.69 4.80 0.51
C TYR A 187 -10.69 5.75 -0.16
N PHE A 188 -9.42 5.38 -0.24
CA PHE A 188 -8.42 6.16 -0.97
C PHE A 188 -8.75 6.29 -2.46
N TYR A 189 -9.29 5.23 -3.07
CA TYR A 189 -9.80 5.27 -4.44
C TYR A 189 -10.95 6.28 -4.58
N MET A 190 -11.97 6.21 -3.72
CA MET A 190 -13.11 7.12 -3.77
C MET A 190 -12.68 8.56 -3.57
N ALA A 191 -11.76 8.84 -2.64
CA ALA A 191 -11.20 10.16 -2.40
C ALA A 191 -10.46 10.72 -3.62
N THR A 192 -9.84 9.85 -4.40
CA THR A 192 -9.09 10.22 -5.61
C THR A 192 -9.99 10.28 -6.83
N ARG A 193 -10.78 9.23 -7.10
CA ARG A 193 -11.63 9.14 -8.29
C ARG A 193 -12.69 10.25 -8.36
N TYR A 194 -13.15 10.70 -7.20
CA TYR A 194 -14.21 11.70 -7.09
C TYR A 194 -13.72 13.03 -6.53
N GLU A 195 -12.46 13.37 -6.77
CA GLU A 195 -11.82 14.62 -6.33
C GLU A 195 -12.63 15.87 -6.67
N ASN A 196 -13.26 15.87 -7.82
CA ASN A 196 -14.02 17.02 -8.32
C ASN A 196 -15.37 17.29 -7.60
N VAL A 197 -15.86 16.34 -6.78
CA VAL A 197 -17.17 16.43 -6.11
C VAL A 197 -17.15 16.08 -4.63
N ILE A 198 -16.13 15.36 -4.15
CA ILE A 198 -16.08 14.80 -2.79
C ILE A 198 -16.11 15.87 -1.70
N ALA A 199 -15.59 17.06 -1.95
CA ALA A 199 -15.61 18.17 -1.00
C ALA A 199 -17.01 18.53 -0.49
N GLY A 200 -18.05 18.31 -1.32
CA GLY A 200 -19.45 18.59 -0.96
C GLY A 200 -20.14 17.47 -0.18
N TRP A 201 -19.53 16.31 -0.02
CA TRP A 201 -20.22 15.13 0.53
C TRP A 201 -20.31 15.12 2.05
N TYR A 202 -19.41 15.84 2.76
CA TYR A 202 -19.41 15.90 4.23
C TYR A 202 -20.78 16.28 4.82
N SER A 203 -21.53 17.15 4.17
CA SER A 203 -22.83 17.67 4.64
C SER A 203 -24.03 16.77 4.34
N ASN A 204 -23.84 15.63 3.69
CA ASN A 204 -24.95 14.76 3.28
C ASN A 204 -25.49 13.87 4.43
N SER A 205 -24.68 13.60 5.45
CA SER A 205 -25.10 12.93 6.69
C SER A 205 -24.15 13.21 7.84
N THR A 206 -24.57 12.91 9.07
CA THR A 206 -23.71 13.03 10.26
C THR A 206 -22.53 12.07 10.24
N GLU A 207 -22.69 10.90 9.61
CA GLU A 207 -21.64 9.91 9.44
C GLU A 207 -20.62 10.33 8.39
N ALA A 208 -21.08 11.03 7.34
CA ALA A 208 -20.18 11.63 6.34
C ALA A 208 -19.38 12.79 6.97
N ASP A 209 -20.02 13.68 7.73
CA ASP A 209 -19.38 14.80 8.44
C ASP A 209 -18.31 14.32 9.45
N ALA A 210 -18.53 13.17 10.09
CA ALA A 210 -17.57 12.57 11.01
C ALA A 210 -16.26 12.10 10.34
N VAL A 211 -16.26 11.91 9.04
CA VAL A 211 -15.17 11.28 8.26
C VAL A 211 -14.58 12.21 7.22
N LEU A 212 -15.40 13.04 6.59
CA LEU A 212 -15.01 13.87 5.44
C LEU A 212 -14.89 15.33 5.84
N GLN A 213 -13.82 15.97 5.40
CA GLN A 213 -13.67 17.42 5.46
C GLN A 213 -14.32 18.09 4.24
N ASN A 214 -14.62 19.38 4.39
CA ASN A 214 -15.13 20.20 3.27
C ASN A 214 -13.99 20.61 2.32
N ASN A 215 -13.27 19.65 1.78
CA ASN A 215 -12.17 19.88 0.84
C ASN A 215 -11.92 18.65 -0.04
N SER A 216 -11.14 18.85 -1.11
CA SER A 216 -10.70 17.79 -2.01
C SER A 216 -9.33 17.18 -1.60
N PHE A 217 -8.64 17.80 -0.64
CA PHE A 217 -7.38 17.33 -0.05
C PHE A 217 -7.21 17.95 1.35
N PRO A 218 -6.91 17.16 2.40
CA PRO A 218 -6.66 15.70 2.40
C PRO A 218 -7.93 14.83 2.33
N VAL A 219 -9.12 15.36 2.25
CA VAL A 219 -10.44 14.74 2.18
C VAL A 219 -10.95 14.24 3.53
N PHE A 220 -10.16 13.45 4.24
CA PHE A 220 -10.57 12.76 5.47
C PHE A 220 -10.21 13.54 6.72
N GLU A 221 -11.04 13.42 7.76
CA GLU A 221 -10.69 13.80 9.12
C GLU A 221 -9.45 13.05 9.60
N SER A 222 -8.60 13.71 10.39
CA SER A 222 -7.28 13.18 10.78
C SER A 222 -7.35 11.81 11.44
N TRP A 223 -8.36 11.57 12.29
CA TRP A 223 -8.54 10.28 12.94
C TRP A 223 -8.79 9.15 11.94
N PHE A 224 -9.61 9.43 10.91
CA PHE A 224 -10.00 8.43 9.93
C PHE A 224 -8.87 8.19 8.92
N LEU A 225 -8.17 9.24 8.52
CA LEU A 225 -7.00 9.14 7.66
C LEU A 225 -5.90 8.27 8.29
N ASN A 226 -5.62 8.49 9.59
CA ASN A 226 -4.65 7.67 10.33
C ASN A 226 -5.10 6.21 10.44
N LEU A 227 -6.38 5.97 10.75
CA LEU A 227 -6.96 4.62 10.78
C LEU A 227 -6.79 3.89 9.44
N LEU A 228 -7.12 4.57 8.33
CA LEU A 228 -6.96 3.99 6.99
C LEU A 228 -5.49 3.70 6.66
N GLY A 229 -4.57 4.57 7.07
CA GLY A 229 -3.12 4.38 6.92
C GLY A 229 -2.61 3.15 7.70
N GLU A 230 -3.06 2.99 8.96
CA GLU A 230 -2.75 1.80 9.76
C GLU A 230 -3.32 0.51 9.14
N TRP A 231 -4.55 0.56 8.65
CA TRP A 231 -5.18 -0.59 8.01
C TRP A 231 -4.47 -0.98 6.72
N HIS A 232 -4.12 0.00 5.90
CA HIS A 232 -3.33 -0.21 4.68
C HIS A 232 -1.97 -0.85 4.95
N THR A 233 -1.32 -0.45 6.08
CA THR A 233 -0.02 -1.00 6.49
C THR A 233 -0.14 -2.44 7.00
N ASN A 234 -1.14 -2.71 7.84
CA ASN A 234 -1.27 -3.98 8.56
C ASN A 234 -1.92 -5.08 7.71
N ASP A 235 -2.62 -4.71 6.64
CA ASP A 235 -3.24 -5.61 5.66
C ASP A 235 -2.78 -5.20 4.24
N PRO A 236 -1.56 -5.62 3.84
CA PRO A 236 -1.00 -5.29 2.54
C PRO A 236 -1.82 -5.84 1.37
N VAL A 237 -1.57 -5.31 0.16
CA VAL A 237 -2.26 -5.75 -1.06
C VAL A 237 -2.16 -7.25 -1.25
N SER A 238 -3.30 -7.90 -1.33
CA SER A 238 -3.46 -9.34 -1.51
C SER A 238 -3.60 -9.72 -2.98
N GLN A 239 -3.35 -11.01 -3.30
CA GLN A 239 -3.61 -11.52 -4.65
C GLN A 239 -5.08 -11.37 -5.07
N LYS A 240 -6.03 -11.50 -4.13
CA LYS A 240 -7.46 -11.24 -4.36
C LYS A 240 -7.70 -9.82 -4.89
N GLU A 241 -7.06 -8.82 -4.31
CA GLU A 241 -7.22 -7.43 -4.75
C GLU A 241 -6.61 -7.19 -6.13
N ILE A 242 -5.44 -7.78 -6.40
CA ILE A 242 -4.79 -7.71 -7.71
C ILE A 242 -5.70 -8.33 -8.79
N ASP A 243 -6.23 -9.53 -8.55
CA ASP A 243 -7.12 -10.22 -9.48
C ASP A 243 -8.42 -9.42 -9.68
N ARG A 244 -8.96 -8.85 -8.59
CA ARG A 244 -10.15 -8.00 -8.61
C ARG A 244 -9.92 -6.72 -9.40
N ASN A 245 -8.80 -6.03 -9.19
CA ASN A 245 -8.41 -4.81 -9.92
C ASN A 245 -8.31 -5.08 -11.43
N ASN A 246 -7.73 -6.23 -11.80
CA ASN A 246 -7.62 -6.66 -13.19
C ASN A 246 -8.99 -6.96 -13.83
N ALA A 247 -9.87 -7.65 -13.11
CA ALA A 247 -11.22 -7.95 -13.58
C ALA A 247 -12.05 -6.67 -13.74
N MET A 248 -11.92 -5.72 -12.81
CA MET A 248 -12.59 -4.42 -12.88
C MET A 248 -12.07 -3.56 -14.03
N TYR A 249 -10.78 -3.60 -14.31
CA TYR A 249 -10.22 -2.91 -15.47
C TYR A 249 -10.85 -3.38 -16.78
N ALA A 250 -11.10 -4.69 -16.94
CA ALA A 250 -11.78 -5.23 -18.10
C ALA A 250 -13.24 -4.75 -18.22
N ILE A 251 -13.89 -4.37 -17.11
CA ILE A 251 -15.28 -3.91 -17.05
C ILE A 251 -15.41 -2.38 -17.14
N GLN A 252 -14.60 -1.67 -16.34
CA GLN A 252 -14.70 -0.22 -16.14
C GLN A 252 -13.63 0.60 -16.88
N SER A 253 -12.58 -0.04 -17.38
CA SER A 253 -11.44 0.58 -18.09
C SER A 253 -10.60 1.54 -17.23
N ASN A 254 -10.76 1.48 -15.90
CA ASN A 254 -9.89 2.15 -14.94
C ASN A 254 -9.41 1.18 -13.86
N ARG A 255 -8.44 1.60 -13.07
CA ARG A 255 -7.78 0.79 -12.04
C ARG A 255 -7.78 1.53 -10.70
N ASN A 256 -7.70 0.78 -9.61
CA ASN A 256 -7.41 1.36 -8.31
C ASN A 256 -5.88 1.53 -8.19
N PRO A 257 -5.37 2.78 -8.19
CA PRO A 257 -3.92 3.03 -8.15
C PRO A 257 -3.28 2.57 -6.82
N PHE A 258 -4.03 2.48 -5.74
CA PHE A 258 -3.53 2.07 -4.43
C PHE A 258 -3.44 0.54 -4.26
N ILE A 259 -3.89 -0.22 -5.26
CA ILE A 259 -3.63 -1.65 -5.41
C ILE A 259 -2.42 -1.88 -6.31
N ASP A 260 -2.30 -1.13 -7.41
CA ASP A 260 -1.18 -1.25 -8.35
C ASP A 260 0.12 -0.67 -7.77
N HIS A 261 0.00 0.42 -7.00
CA HIS A 261 1.06 1.20 -6.38
C HIS A 261 0.68 1.55 -4.93
N PRO A 262 0.80 0.58 -3.99
CA PRO A 262 0.43 0.79 -2.59
C PRO A 262 1.17 1.98 -1.94
N GLU A 263 2.40 2.25 -2.38
CA GLU A 263 3.22 3.38 -1.95
C GLU A 263 2.60 4.76 -2.23
N TYR A 264 1.67 4.85 -3.17
CA TYR A 264 0.96 6.10 -3.45
C TYR A 264 0.11 6.58 -2.27
N VAL A 265 -0.30 5.71 -1.36
CA VAL A 265 -0.98 6.13 -0.12
C VAL A 265 -0.07 7.03 0.71
N TYR A 266 1.17 6.61 0.93
CA TYR A 266 2.16 7.42 1.63
C TYR A 266 2.52 8.69 0.85
N GLN A 267 2.78 8.56 -0.43
CA GLN A 267 3.19 9.69 -1.28
C GLN A 267 2.10 10.77 -1.39
N VAL A 268 0.81 10.41 -1.31
CA VAL A 268 -0.30 11.37 -1.35
C VAL A 268 -0.58 11.95 0.04
N TRP A 269 -0.70 11.13 1.08
CA TRP A 269 -1.23 11.57 2.38
C TRP A 269 -0.21 11.53 3.53
N GLY A 270 0.98 10.98 3.32
CA GLY A 270 1.98 10.82 4.37
C GLY A 270 1.61 9.78 5.44
N VAL A 271 0.61 8.91 5.17
CA VAL A 271 0.18 7.80 6.05
C VAL A 271 0.47 6.45 5.41
N GLY A 272 0.58 5.41 6.24
CA GLY A 272 1.01 4.10 5.76
C GLY A 272 2.54 3.95 5.72
N PRO A 273 3.06 2.83 5.18
CA PRO A 273 4.49 2.61 5.12
C PRO A 273 5.14 3.54 4.10
N ALA A 274 6.23 4.19 4.50
CA ALA A 274 7.08 4.90 3.55
C ALA A 274 7.64 3.92 2.50
N PRO A 275 7.70 4.32 1.21
CA PRO A 275 8.27 3.46 0.19
C PRO A 275 9.74 3.15 0.50
N VAL A 276 10.11 1.88 0.42
CA VAL A 276 11.50 1.46 0.50
C VAL A 276 12.11 1.62 -0.89
N LEU A 277 12.91 2.65 -1.07
CA LEU A 277 13.65 2.89 -2.31
C LEU A 277 14.83 1.90 -2.41
N PRO A 278 15.31 1.57 -3.62
CA PRO A 278 16.53 0.79 -3.76
C PRO A 278 17.69 1.46 -3.01
N GLU A 279 18.57 0.67 -2.37
CA GLU A 279 19.79 1.23 -1.79
C GLU A 279 20.66 1.93 -2.85
N PRO A 280 21.51 2.90 -2.46
CA PRO A 280 22.44 3.52 -3.39
C PRO A 280 23.33 2.48 -4.05
N GLU A 281 23.59 2.59 -5.36
CA GLU A 281 24.38 1.61 -6.07
C GLU A 281 25.85 1.61 -5.65
N ASN A 282 26.42 2.79 -5.45
CA ASN A 282 27.84 2.96 -5.13
C ASN A 282 28.06 3.75 -3.84
N TYR A 283 29.19 3.51 -3.23
CA TYR A 283 29.71 4.35 -2.16
C TYR A 283 30.30 5.64 -2.70
N PRO A 284 30.36 6.72 -1.89
CA PRO A 284 31.17 7.89 -2.17
C PRO A 284 32.66 7.52 -2.23
N THR A 285 33.44 8.32 -2.91
CA THR A 285 34.87 8.10 -3.09
C THR A 285 35.70 9.15 -2.38
N SER A 286 37.01 8.96 -2.30
CA SER A 286 37.95 9.94 -1.71
C SER A 286 37.64 10.35 -0.26
N PHE A 287 37.04 9.41 0.53
CA PHE A 287 36.74 9.70 1.93
C PHE A 287 38.02 9.96 2.73
N SER A 288 38.12 11.14 3.31
CA SER A 288 39.32 11.59 4.01
C SER A 288 38.95 12.43 5.24
N ALA A 289 39.88 12.54 6.18
CA ALA A 289 39.72 13.36 7.37
C ALA A 289 40.97 14.24 7.59
N HIS A 290 40.78 15.51 7.91
CA HIS A 290 41.84 16.42 8.25
C HIS A 290 41.38 17.40 9.33
N ASN A 291 41.98 17.35 10.52
CA ASN A 291 41.62 18.24 11.66
C ASN A 291 40.10 18.27 11.92
N ILE A 292 39.44 17.12 12.07
CA ILE A 292 37.98 17.02 12.30
C ILE A 292 37.09 17.46 11.12
N HIS A 293 37.68 17.80 9.99
CA HIS A 293 37.00 18.06 8.73
C HIS A 293 37.00 16.77 7.89
N LEU A 294 35.84 16.20 7.68
CA LEU A 294 35.63 15.07 6.79
C LEU A 294 35.29 15.57 5.40
N GLN A 295 35.85 14.96 4.38
CA GLN A 295 35.60 15.28 2.98
C GLN A 295 35.47 14.00 2.16
N TRP A 296 34.64 14.02 1.12
CA TRP A 296 34.45 12.94 0.17
C TRP A 296 34.04 13.47 -1.19
N SER A 297 34.01 12.64 -2.20
CA SER A 297 33.33 12.90 -3.46
C SER A 297 32.07 12.08 -3.54
N ASP A 298 30.98 12.69 -3.95
CA ASP A 298 29.66 12.07 -3.99
C ASP A 298 29.64 10.74 -4.74
N ALA A 299 28.78 9.84 -4.33
CA ALA A 299 28.51 8.59 -5.03
C ALA A 299 27.95 8.86 -6.43
N THR A 300 28.33 8.01 -7.37
CA THR A 300 27.85 8.05 -8.75
C THR A 300 27.16 6.72 -9.10
N GLY A 301 26.29 6.71 -10.10
CA GLY A 301 25.57 5.50 -10.51
C GLY A 301 24.13 5.80 -10.89
N PRO A 302 23.37 4.81 -11.35
CA PRO A 302 21.95 4.98 -11.69
C PRO A 302 21.06 5.23 -10.46
N THR A 303 21.40 4.66 -9.30
CA THR A 303 20.69 4.96 -8.03
C THR A 303 21.60 5.80 -7.15
N LEU A 304 21.32 7.11 -7.09
CA LEU A 304 22.04 8.05 -6.24
C LEU A 304 21.48 8.05 -4.83
N PRO A 305 22.30 8.30 -3.78
CA PRO A 305 21.79 8.48 -2.42
C PRO A 305 21.00 9.79 -2.28
N ASP A 306 20.05 9.82 -1.36
CA ASP A 306 19.41 11.06 -0.89
C ASP A 306 20.32 11.78 0.12
N GLY A 307 21.21 11.01 0.77
CA GLY A 307 22.18 11.55 1.73
C GLY A 307 23.15 10.49 2.24
N TYR A 308 23.94 10.91 3.22
CA TYR A 308 24.94 10.07 3.86
C TYR A 308 24.76 10.06 5.36
N LEU A 309 24.91 8.89 5.97
CA LEU A 309 25.07 8.67 7.39
C LEU A 309 26.57 8.43 7.69
N ILE A 310 27.17 9.31 8.47
CA ILE A 310 28.52 9.14 8.99
C ILE A 310 28.41 8.68 10.43
N ARG A 311 29.00 7.52 10.73
CA ARG A 311 29.03 6.93 12.08
C ARG A 311 30.44 7.01 12.65
N MET A 312 30.57 7.36 13.93
CA MET A 312 31.84 7.62 14.60
C MET A 312 32.02 6.73 15.83
N SER A 313 33.27 6.38 16.11
CA SER A 313 33.70 5.75 17.38
C SER A 313 35.07 6.28 17.78
N ASP A 314 35.36 6.34 19.08
CA ASP A 314 36.67 6.63 19.63
C ASP A 314 37.44 5.34 20.05
N GLU A 315 36.88 4.17 19.76
CA GLU A 315 37.47 2.87 20.08
C GLU A 315 38.16 2.23 18.85
N SER A 316 37.39 1.94 17.80
CA SER A 316 37.88 1.30 16.58
C SER A 316 36.82 1.29 15.45
N PHE A 317 37.21 0.94 14.22
CA PHE A 317 36.25 0.63 13.14
C PHE A 317 35.30 -0.53 13.48
N GLY A 318 35.79 -1.53 14.24
CA GLY A 318 34.97 -2.67 14.65
C GLY A 318 33.87 -2.32 15.65
N ALA A 319 33.97 -1.22 16.36
CA ALA A 319 32.93 -0.74 17.26
C ALA A 319 31.78 -0.03 16.51
N ILE A 320 31.99 0.36 15.26
CA ILE A 320 30.96 0.96 14.42
C ILE A 320 30.13 -0.11 13.71
N THR A 321 28.94 -0.39 14.23
CA THR A 321 28.01 -1.34 13.61
C THR A 321 27.38 -0.77 12.32
N ALA A 322 27.09 -1.62 11.35
CA ALA A 322 26.34 -1.19 10.16
C ALA A 322 24.94 -0.67 10.55
N PRO A 323 24.44 0.35 9.87
CA PRO A 323 23.06 0.80 10.08
C PRO A 323 22.06 -0.28 9.61
N GLN A 324 20.84 -0.21 10.15
CA GLN A 324 19.73 -1.07 9.77
C GLN A 324 18.70 -0.25 9.00
N ASP A 325 18.18 -0.80 7.92
CA ASP A 325 17.11 -0.20 7.14
C ASP A 325 15.88 0.09 8.01
N GLY A 326 15.14 1.12 7.65
CA GLY A 326 13.99 1.58 8.42
C GLY A 326 14.32 2.26 9.75
N THR A 327 15.60 2.45 10.08
CA THR A 327 16.03 3.05 11.35
C THR A 327 16.74 4.38 11.11
N LEU A 328 16.21 5.47 11.70
CA LEU A 328 16.86 6.77 11.68
C LEU A 328 17.87 6.90 12.84
N TYR A 329 19.10 7.24 12.52
CA TYR A 329 20.18 7.43 13.51
C TYR A 329 20.39 8.92 13.79
N THR A 330 20.22 9.33 15.04
CA THR A 330 20.33 10.72 15.52
C THR A 330 21.17 10.87 16.79
N GLY A 331 21.99 9.86 17.08
CA GLY A 331 22.88 9.85 18.25
C GLY A 331 24.04 10.88 18.14
N PRO A 332 24.78 11.13 19.22
CA PRO A 332 25.89 12.05 19.22
C PRO A 332 27.10 11.57 18.39
N THR A 333 27.11 10.32 17.98
CA THR A 333 28.13 9.68 17.14
C THR A 333 27.62 9.41 15.70
N ASP A 334 26.42 9.89 15.36
CA ASP A 334 25.76 9.65 14.07
C ASP A 334 25.42 11.01 13.43
N PHE A 335 25.92 11.25 12.23
CA PHE A 335 25.76 12.51 11.51
C PHE A 335 25.12 12.25 10.15
N THR A 336 23.98 12.87 9.90
CA THR A 336 23.31 12.77 8.60
C THR A 336 23.52 14.04 7.80
N VAL A 337 23.94 13.91 6.55
CA VAL A 337 24.15 15.01 5.61
C VAL A 337 23.48 14.71 4.27
N PRO A 338 22.89 15.71 3.60
CA PRO A 338 22.27 15.50 2.29
C PRO A 338 23.33 15.20 1.22
N TYR A 339 22.91 14.52 0.15
CA TYR A 339 23.69 14.37 -1.07
C TYR A 339 24.08 15.74 -1.63
N GLY A 340 25.29 15.89 -2.16
CA GLY A 340 25.84 17.15 -2.63
C GLY A 340 26.59 17.97 -1.57
N SER A 341 26.67 17.48 -0.32
CA SER A 341 27.40 18.21 0.75
C SER A 341 28.91 18.04 0.66
N GLU A 342 29.40 16.88 0.29
CA GLU A 342 30.81 16.47 0.12
C GLU A 342 31.76 16.82 1.29
N GLU A 343 31.26 17.39 2.40
CA GLU A 343 32.04 17.72 3.59
C GLU A 343 31.20 17.74 4.87
N LEU A 344 31.87 17.51 6.00
CA LEU A 344 31.31 17.65 7.35
C LEU A 344 32.35 18.10 8.34
N TRP A 345 32.06 19.14 9.12
CA TRP A 345 32.85 19.59 10.27
C TRP A 345 32.28 19.02 11.56
N ILE A 346 33.11 18.27 12.32
CA ILE A 346 32.71 17.71 13.60
C ILE A 346 33.35 18.52 14.72
N THR A 347 32.55 18.93 15.69
CA THR A 347 32.98 19.76 16.84
C THR A 347 32.81 19.00 18.15
N ASN A 348 33.39 19.54 19.22
CA ASN A 348 33.30 19.02 20.59
C ASN A 348 33.92 17.61 20.77
N LEU A 349 34.98 17.30 20.01
CA LEU A 349 35.77 16.09 20.22
C LEU A 349 36.82 16.29 21.32
N ASN A 350 37.15 15.19 22.00
CA ASN A 350 38.20 15.19 23.01
C ASN A 350 39.57 15.41 22.36
N PRO A 351 40.48 16.21 22.98
CA PRO A 351 41.82 16.42 22.44
C PRO A 351 42.66 15.12 22.57
N ASN A 352 43.65 14.98 21.70
CA ASN A 352 44.61 13.86 21.67
C ASN A 352 43.95 12.47 21.58
N THR A 353 42.73 12.37 20.99
CA THR A 353 41.93 11.15 20.83
C THR A 353 41.84 10.76 19.36
N THR A 354 41.99 9.49 19.05
CA THR A 354 41.76 8.95 17.70
C THR A 354 40.28 8.64 17.52
N TYR A 355 39.68 9.15 16.46
CA TYR A 355 38.31 8.86 16.07
C TYR A 355 38.30 8.10 14.75
N TYR A 356 37.39 7.15 14.65
CA TYR A 356 37.17 6.28 13.50
C TYR A 356 35.82 6.64 12.89
N PHE A 357 35.73 6.69 11.57
CA PHE A 357 34.52 7.09 10.84
C PHE A 357 34.20 6.10 9.74
N LYS A 358 32.91 5.76 9.58
CA LYS A 358 32.36 5.01 8.45
C LYS A 358 31.30 5.84 7.77
N LEU A 359 31.25 5.77 6.43
CA LEU A 359 30.34 6.57 5.60
C LEU A 359 29.39 5.65 4.80
N TYR A 360 28.08 5.77 5.07
CA TYR A 360 27.04 5.00 4.45
C TYR A 360 26.13 5.90 3.61
N GLY A 361 25.92 5.58 2.32
CA GLY A 361 24.88 6.22 1.53
C GLY A 361 23.51 5.65 1.89
N PHE A 362 22.47 6.45 1.79
CA PHE A 362 21.10 5.96 1.95
C PHE A 362 20.14 6.61 0.96
N THR A 363 19.02 5.91 0.68
CA THR A 363 17.84 6.43 -0.02
C THR A 363 16.65 6.40 0.93
N GLY A 364 15.62 7.20 0.61
CA GLY A 364 14.38 7.23 1.39
C GLY A 364 14.46 8.03 2.70
N SER A 365 13.40 7.96 3.48
CA SER A 365 13.28 8.69 4.74
C SER A 365 12.41 7.93 5.75
N GLY A 366 12.50 8.29 7.03
CA GLY A 366 11.70 7.67 8.09
C GLY A 366 11.86 6.15 8.12
N THR A 367 10.78 5.40 8.14
CA THR A 367 10.78 3.93 8.12
C THR A 367 11.10 3.34 6.75
N GLY A 368 11.13 4.15 5.69
CA GLY A 368 11.52 3.74 4.33
C GLY A 368 12.99 3.99 3.99
N ILE A 369 13.80 4.42 4.96
CA ILE A 369 15.25 4.64 4.75
C ILE A 369 15.96 3.30 4.45
N ASN A 370 16.77 3.28 3.40
CA ASN A 370 17.50 2.10 2.95
C ASN A 370 18.99 2.42 2.80
N TYR A 371 19.82 1.79 3.61
CA TYR A 371 21.25 2.05 3.71
C TYR A 371 22.05 1.08 2.84
N LYS A 372 23.03 1.62 2.09
CA LYS A 372 24.03 0.78 1.46
C LYS A 372 24.98 0.23 2.51
N THR A 373 24.93 -1.08 2.73
CA THR A 373 25.75 -1.77 3.75
C THR A 373 26.60 -2.90 3.19
N ASP A 374 26.37 -3.29 1.94
CA ASP A 374 27.15 -4.31 1.23
C ASP A 374 28.44 -3.72 0.61
N GLY A 375 29.38 -4.57 0.31
CA GLY A 375 30.65 -4.16 -0.32
C GLY A 375 31.66 -3.56 0.67
N GLU A 376 32.57 -2.74 0.16
CA GLU A 376 33.64 -2.11 0.94
C GLU A 376 33.21 -0.72 1.43
N VAL A 377 32.80 -0.63 2.70
CA VAL A 377 32.36 0.62 3.32
C VAL A 377 33.53 1.57 3.47
N PRO A 378 33.43 2.85 3.02
CA PRO A 378 34.49 3.85 3.19
C PRO A 378 34.78 4.11 4.68
N GLU A 379 36.04 4.05 5.03
CA GLU A 379 36.56 4.22 6.40
C GLU A 379 37.69 5.23 6.44
N VAL A 380 37.71 6.04 7.47
CA VAL A 380 38.83 6.96 7.75
C VAL A 380 39.01 7.13 9.26
N GLU A 381 40.26 7.27 9.70
CA GLU A 381 40.59 7.63 11.07
C GLU A 381 41.31 8.98 11.14
N GLN A 382 41.10 9.71 12.25
CA GLN A 382 41.77 10.97 12.50
C GLN A 382 42.03 11.15 13.99
N LYS A 383 43.27 11.51 14.33
CA LYS A 383 43.61 11.91 15.69
C LYS A 383 43.46 13.41 15.86
N THR A 384 42.73 13.81 16.90
CA THR A 384 42.59 15.23 17.28
C THR A 384 43.89 15.83 17.79
N GLY A 385 44.09 17.14 17.59
CA GLY A 385 45.20 17.88 18.17
C GLY A 385 45.21 17.91 19.70
N MET A 386 46.33 18.39 20.27
CA MET A 386 46.44 18.63 21.71
C MET A 386 45.71 19.90 22.12
#